data_5ca1c469c1a1345ea2ff8b9059c6f67c
#
_entry.id   5ca1c469c1a1345ea2ff8b9059c6f67c
#
_cell.length_a   1.000
_cell.length_b   1.000
_cell.length_c   1.000
_cell.angle_alpha   90.00
_cell.angle_beta   90.00
_cell.angle_gamma   90.00
#
_symmetry.space_group_name_H-M   'P 1'
#
loop_
_entity.id
_entity.type
_entity.pdbx_description
1 polymer ?
#
loop_
_entity_poly.entity_id
_entity_poly.type
_entity_poly.pdbx_seq_one_letter_code
_entity_poly.pdbx_strand_id
1 'polypeptide(L)'
;MPVVQALKQRPDARVLLPESLWKYLDEPVLISGWYPERDYWVLISALVKTLDPATIGRDPWRYFAQFSAQRDIGGQNPALVPDEQSAASGVYRNFANMTEPDSFFSAAMRLWKQYHDTGRMELVGARRETNTLVMRLIGFVIPIEGFVELQGYYLEEYGKLIGIELVSRVTRSTARKDPFCEWEYCLARTPATEAYVVSIPQMLP
;
A
#
# COMPACT_ATOMS: atom_id res chain seq x y z
N MET A 1 9.77 -13.31 1.67
CA MET A 1 8.56 -12.52 1.28
C MET A 1 7.29 -13.34 1.53
N PRO A 2 6.35 -12.87 2.35
CA PRO A 2 5.12 -13.61 2.70
C PRO A 2 4.25 -13.97 1.48
N VAL A 3 4.17 -13.07 0.49
CA VAL A 3 3.44 -13.33 -0.75
C VAL A 3 3.97 -14.57 -1.48
N VAL A 4 5.30 -14.76 -1.52
CA VAL A 4 5.92 -15.95 -2.12
C VAL A 4 5.60 -17.20 -1.33
N GLN A 5 5.65 -17.13 0.00
CA GLN A 5 5.29 -18.27 0.84
C GLN A 5 3.83 -18.69 0.66
N ALA A 6 2.92 -17.73 0.58
CA ALA A 6 1.51 -17.99 0.29
C ALA A 6 1.32 -18.64 -1.09
N LEU A 7 2.04 -18.16 -2.11
CA LEU A 7 2.02 -18.76 -3.45
C LEU A 7 2.60 -20.18 -3.47
N LYS A 8 3.72 -20.43 -2.76
CA LYS A 8 4.33 -21.78 -2.65
C LYS A 8 3.39 -22.84 -2.08
N GLN A 9 2.44 -22.45 -1.24
CA GLN A 9 1.45 -23.37 -0.67
C GLN A 9 0.32 -23.73 -1.64
N ARG A 10 0.26 -23.07 -2.80
CA ARG A 10 -0.80 -23.30 -3.78
C ARG A 10 -0.39 -24.31 -4.84
N PRO A 11 -1.21 -25.32 -5.13
CA PRO A 11 -0.91 -26.31 -6.18
C PRO A 11 -0.94 -25.71 -7.59
N ASP A 12 -1.66 -24.60 -7.79
CA ASP A 12 -1.82 -23.89 -9.06
C ASP A 12 -0.86 -22.70 -9.25
N ALA A 13 0.11 -22.49 -8.33
CA ALA A 13 1.01 -21.33 -8.34
C ALA A 13 1.73 -21.10 -9.69
N ARG A 14 2.18 -22.19 -10.34
CA ARG A 14 2.86 -22.09 -11.64
C ARG A 14 1.93 -21.66 -12.78
N VAL A 15 0.64 -21.96 -12.68
CA VAL A 15 -0.36 -21.50 -13.67
C VAL A 15 -0.65 -20.02 -13.50
N LEU A 16 -0.56 -19.51 -12.28
CA LEU A 16 -0.83 -18.10 -11.96
C LEU A 16 0.33 -17.18 -12.32
N LEU A 17 1.55 -17.71 -12.49
CA LEU A 17 2.76 -16.93 -12.66
C LEU A 17 3.38 -17.15 -14.04
N PRO A 18 3.92 -16.09 -14.67
CA PRO A 18 4.83 -16.25 -15.81
C PRO A 18 6.02 -17.14 -15.45
N GLU A 19 6.52 -17.92 -16.40
CA GLU A 19 7.65 -18.82 -16.20
C GLU A 19 8.91 -18.12 -15.63
N SER A 20 9.15 -16.88 -16.06
CA SER A 20 10.26 -16.05 -15.55
C SER A 20 10.23 -15.80 -14.03
N LEU A 21 9.08 -16.00 -13.38
CA LEU A 21 8.92 -15.85 -11.93
C LEU A 21 8.90 -17.17 -11.16
N TRP A 22 8.98 -18.31 -11.82
CA TRP A 22 9.01 -19.63 -11.14
C TRP A 22 10.23 -19.78 -10.24
N LYS A 23 11.33 -19.08 -10.53
CA LYS A 23 12.50 -19.00 -9.64
C LYS A 23 12.13 -18.66 -8.19
N TYR A 24 11.11 -17.81 -7.97
CA TYR A 24 10.64 -17.47 -6.63
C TYR A 24 9.88 -18.59 -5.93
N LEU A 25 9.33 -19.53 -6.69
CA LEU A 25 8.70 -20.73 -6.16
C LEU A 25 9.74 -21.80 -5.82
N ASP A 26 10.79 -21.91 -6.62
CA ASP A 26 11.77 -23.00 -6.55
C ASP A 26 12.93 -22.69 -5.59
N GLU A 27 13.32 -21.42 -5.49
CA GLU A 27 14.48 -20.98 -4.72
C GLU A 27 14.09 -20.35 -3.38
N PRO A 28 15.00 -20.34 -2.39
CA PRO A 28 14.82 -19.57 -1.17
C PRO A 28 14.81 -18.07 -1.46
N VAL A 29 13.80 -17.35 -0.97
CA VAL A 29 13.69 -15.89 -1.08
C VAL A 29 14.18 -15.28 0.22
N LEU A 30 15.27 -14.52 0.14
CA LEU A 30 15.87 -13.85 1.32
C LEU A 30 15.04 -12.61 1.67
N ILE A 31 14.73 -12.41 2.96
CA ILE A 31 13.98 -11.25 3.45
C ILE A 31 14.76 -9.96 3.20
N SER A 32 16.09 -10.00 3.27
CA SER A 32 16.99 -8.86 3.03
C SER A 32 17.41 -8.69 1.57
N GLY A 33 16.91 -9.55 0.66
CA GLY A 33 17.25 -9.46 -0.76
C GLY A 33 16.51 -8.33 -1.46
N TRP A 34 17.19 -7.66 -2.39
CA TRP A 34 16.56 -6.77 -3.35
C TRP A 34 16.03 -7.57 -4.53
N TYR A 35 14.78 -7.31 -4.88
CA TYR A 35 14.10 -7.97 -5.99
C TYR A 35 13.53 -6.91 -6.92
N PRO A 36 13.48 -7.17 -8.24
CA PRO A 36 12.88 -6.25 -9.19
C PRO A 36 11.45 -5.89 -8.75
N GLU A 37 11.16 -4.61 -8.65
CA GLU A 37 9.85 -4.10 -8.21
C GLU A 37 8.71 -4.69 -9.04
N ARG A 38 8.91 -4.82 -10.35
CA ARG A 38 7.95 -5.45 -11.25
C ARG A 38 7.60 -6.89 -10.84
N ASP A 39 8.61 -7.69 -10.48
CA ASP A 39 8.40 -9.07 -10.08
C ASP A 39 7.52 -9.13 -8.81
N TYR A 40 7.83 -8.27 -7.84
CA TYR A 40 7.07 -8.16 -6.60
C TYR A 40 5.58 -7.84 -6.84
N TRP A 41 5.29 -6.87 -7.71
CA TRP A 41 3.91 -6.49 -8.01
C TRP A 41 3.16 -7.56 -8.81
N VAL A 42 3.84 -8.29 -9.70
CA VAL A 42 3.23 -9.43 -10.41
C VAL A 42 2.89 -10.55 -9.43
N LEU A 43 3.77 -10.84 -8.46
CA LEU A 43 3.50 -11.84 -7.41
C LEU A 43 2.29 -11.47 -6.55
N ILE A 44 2.19 -10.20 -6.12
CA ILE A 44 1.01 -9.71 -5.39
C ILE A 44 -0.25 -9.84 -6.24
N SER A 45 -0.21 -9.37 -7.48
CA SER A 45 -1.37 -9.45 -8.39
C SER A 45 -1.84 -10.89 -8.59
N ALA A 46 -0.90 -11.82 -8.76
CA ALA A 46 -1.22 -13.24 -8.88
C ALA A 46 -1.91 -13.78 -7.61
N LEU A 47 -1.40 -13.44 -6.43
CA LEU A 47 -2.00 -13.85 -5.16
C LEU A 47 -3.40 -13.26 -4.98
N VAL A 48 -3.56 -11.94 -5.21
CA VAL A 48 -4.84 -11.25 -5.06
C VAL A 48 -5.91 -11.82 -5.98
N LYS A 49 -5.57 -12.18 -7.21
CA LYS A 49 -6.50 -12.82 -8.17
C LYS A 49 -7.02 -14.18 -7.71
N THR A 50 -6.38 -14.82 -6.73
CA THR A 50 -6.87 -16.07 -6.16
C THR A 50 -7.88 -15.89 -5.03
N LEU A 51 -8.07 -14.67 -4.56
CA LEU A 51 -9.03 -14.35 -3.52
C LEU A 51 -10.43 -14.25 -4.14
N ASP A 52 -11.34 -15.09 -3.68
CA ASP A 52 -12.73 -15.04 -4.12
C ASP A 52 -13.50 -13.95 -3.37
N PRO A 53 -13.98 -12.90 -4.05
CA PRO A 53 -14.74 -11.82 -3.41
C PRO A 53 -15.97 -12.29 -2.64
N ALA A 54 -16.63 -13.37 -3.10
CA ALA A 54 -17.80 -13.93 -2.42
C ALA A 54 -17.41 -14.54 -1.07
N THR A 55 -16.26 -15.22 -1.01
CA THR A 55 -15.76 -15.84 0.23
C THR A 55 -15.25 -14.80 1.22
N ILE A 56 -14.51 -13.78 0.76
CA ILE A 56 -13.92 -12.76 1.63
C ILE A 56 -14.88 -11.60 1.94
N GLY A 57 -16.04 -11.50 1.24
CA GLY A 57 -17.09 -10.51 1.47
C GLY A 57 -16.69 -9.05 1.14
N ARG A 58 -15.63 -8.85 0.36
CA ARG A 58 -15.12 -7.51 0.00
C ARG A 58 -14.21 -7.54 -1.23
N ASP A 59 -13.76 -6.36 -1.69
CA ASP A 59 -12.75 -6.22 -2.73
C ASP A 59 -11.43 -6.92 -2.34
N PRO A 60 -10.85 -7.77 -3.22
CA PRO A 60 -9.63 -8.52 -2.94
C PRO A 60 -8.40 -7.66 -2.66
N TRP A 61 -8.26 -6.51 -3.33
CA TRP A 61 -7.15 -5.59 -3.11
C TRP A 61 -7.26 -4.91 -1.74
N ARG A 62 -8.47 -4.51 -1.34
CA ARG A 62 -8.73 -3.98 0.01
C ARG A 62 -8.47 -5.02 1.10
N TYR A 63 -8.89 -6.27 0.88
CA TYR A 63 -8.61 -7.36 1.81
C TYR A 63 -7.10 -7.56 1.97
N PHE A 64 -6.35 -7.57 0.86
CA PHE A 64 -4.90 -7.71 0.89
C PHE A 64 -4.21 -6.54 1.59
N ALA A 65 -4.66 -5.30 1.34
CA ALA A 65 -4.15 -4.11 2.03
C ALA A 65 -4.36 -4.20 3.54
N GLN A 66 -5.56 -4.57 3.97
CA GLN A 66 -5.88 -4.75 5.39
C GLN A 66 -4.99 -5.81 6.05
N PHE A 67 -4.87 -6.98 5.41
CA PHE A 67 -4.03 -8.06 5.92
C PHE A 67 -2.57 -7.63 6.06
N SER A 68 -2.03 -6.94 5.06
CA SER A 68 -0.65 -6.44 5.06
C SER A 68 -0.44 -5.38 6.13
N ALA A 69 -1.35 -4.39 6.24
CA ALA A 69 -1.24 -3.34 7.24
C ALA A 69 -1.31 -3.90 8.67
N GLN A 70 -2.23 -4.82 8.93
CA GLN A 70 -2.33 -5.48 10.22
C GLN A 70 -1.07 -6.25 10.58
N ARG A 71 -0.45 -6.92 9.62
CA ARG A 71 0.81 -7.63 9.84
C ARG A 71 1.98 -6.67 10.04
N ASP A 72 2.06 -5.61 9.26
CA ASP A 72 3.21 -4.70 9.25
C ASP A 72 3.23 -3.76 10.47
N ILE A 73 2.07 -3.33 10.95
CA ILE A 73 1.92 -2.48 12.14
C ILE A 73 1.40 -3.29 13.34
N GLY A 74 0.43 -4.16 13.10
CA GLY A 74 -0.25 -4.95 14.12
C GLY A 74 0.56 -6.11 14.70
N GLY A 75 1.75 -6.39 14.16
CA GLY A 75 2.72 -7.35 14.74
C GLY A 75 3.13 -7.00 16.18
N GLN A 76 2.67 -5.85 16.70
CA GLN A 76 2.74 -5.50 18.12
C GLN A 76 1.51 -5.98 18.91
N ASN A 77 0.47 -6.47 18.24
CA ASN A 77 -0.70 -7.04 18.90
C ASN A 77 -0.66 -8.57 18.81
N PRO A 78 -0.24 -9.27 19.88
CA PRO A 78 -0.12 -10.74 19.89
C PRO A 78 -1.44 -11.47 19.63
N ALA A 79 -2.60 -10.78 19.75
CA ALA A 79 -3.90 -11.35 19.40
C ALA A 79 -4.14 -11.46 17.88
N LEU A 80 -3.39 -10.71 17.04
CA LEU A 80 -3.55 -10.67 15.60
C LEU A 80 -2.47 -11.48 14.87
N VAL A 81 -1.34 -11.77 15.51
CA VAL A 81 -0.23 -12.53 14.94
C VAL A 81 0.35 -13.47 15.98
N PRO A 82 -0.06 -14.76 16.00
CA PRO A 82 0.37 -15.72 17.02
C PRO A 82 1.84 -16.14 16.93
N ASP A 83 2.58 -15.72 15.94
CA ASP A 83 3.92 -16.25 15.66
C ASP A 83 5.00 -15.20 15.98
N GLU A 84 5.91 -15.53 16.90
CA GLU A 84 7.06 -14.69 17.32
C GLU A 84 7.97 -14.28 16.14
N GLN A 85 7.90 -15.00 15.01
CA GLN A 85 8.69 -14.70 13.81
C GLN A 85 8.12 -13.55 12.96
N SER A 86 6.90 -13.11 13.21
CA SER A 86 6.28 -11.98 12.51
C SER A 86 6.44 -10.64 13.23
N ALA A 87 7.38 -10.56 14.20
CA ALA A 87 7.77 -9.26 14.74
C ALA A 87 8.05 -8.32 13.57
N ALA A 88 7.17 -7.35 13.38
CA ALA A 88 7.14 -6.43 12.25
C ALA A 88 8.56 -6.12 11.79
N SER A 89 8.85 -6.42 10.55
CA SER A 89 10.10 -5.98 9.93
C SER A 89 10.19 -4.49 10.22
N GLY A 90 11.25 -4.05 10.89
CA GLY A 90 11.35 -2.74 11.58
C GLY A 90 11.05 -1.48 10.77
N VAL A 91 10.74 -1.64 9.49
CA VAL A 91 10.41 -0.61 8.51
C VAL A 91 9.11 0.12 8.83
N TYR A 92 8.07 -0.63 9.14
CA TYR A 92 6.73 -0.07 9.37
C TYR A 92 6.45 0.22 10.85
N ARG A 93 7.33 -0.18 11.77
CA ARG A 93 7.24 0.18 13.20
C ARG A 93 7.12 1.69 13.42
N ASN A 94 7.76 2.46 12.58
CA ASN A 94 7.72 3.92 12.67
C ASN A 94 6.32 4.49 12.41
N PHE A 95 5.46 3.82 11.63
CA PHE A 95 4.08 4.25 11.44
C PHE A 95 3.24 4.14 12.72
N ALA A 96 3.47 3.14 13.56
CA ALA A 96 2.70 2.93 14.78
C ALA A 96 2.77 4.12 15.77
N ASN A 97 3.79 4.97 15.65
CA ASN A 97 3.99 6.14 16.51
C ASN A 97 3.64 7.47 15.82
N MET A 98 3.11 7.44 14.58
CA MET A 98 2.81 8.65 13.80
C MET A 98 1.34 9.02 13.93
N THR A 99 0.96 9.62 15.06
CA THR A 99 -0.41 10.04 15.32
C THR A 99 -0.80 11.35 14.62
N GLU A 100 0.19 12.07 14.08
CA GLU A 100 -0.02 13.35 13.42
C GLU A 100 -0.06 13.18 11.90
N PRO A 101 -1.04 13.79 11.18
CA PRO A 101 -1.19 13.67 9.73
C PRO A 101 0.08 14.03 8.94
N ASP A 102 0.79 15.09 9.31
CA ASP A 102 2.04 15.49 8.65
C ASP A 102 3.10 14.38 8.72
N SER A 103 3.32 13.83 9.91
CA SER A 103 4.28 12.74 10.13
C SER A 103 3.90 11.50 9.32
N PHE A 104 2.61 11.17 9.25
CA PHE A 104 2.08 10.02 8.53
C PHE A 104 2.31 10.12 7.02
N PHE A 105 1.86 11.22 6.38
CA PHE A 105 2.02 11.39 4.93
C PHE A 105 3.48 11.60 4.53
N SER A 106 4.25 12.32 5.34
CA SER A 106 5.70 12.47 5.12
C SER A 106 6.43 11.12 5.20
N ALA A 107 6.02 10.23 6.10
CA ALA A 107 6.58 8.88 6.19
C ALA A 107 6.20 8.03 4.97
N ALA A 108 4.95 8.09 4.50
CA ALA A 108 4.52 7.38 3.31
C ALA A 108 5.40 7.72 2.09
N MET A 109 5.66 9.01 1.86
CA MET A 109 6.53 9.47 0.77
C MET A 109 7.98 9.02 0.93
N ARG A 110 8.54 9.06 2.17
CA ARG A 110 9.91 8.58 2.46
C ARG A 110 10.06 7.09 2.24
N LEU A 111 9.08 6.30 2.70
CA LEU A 111 9.09 4.85 2.55
C LEU A 111 8.98 4.46 1.08
N TRP A 112 8.16 5.17 0.29
CA TRP A 112 8.17 4.95 -1.15
C TRP A 112 9.58 5.08 -1.71
N LYS A 113 10.25 6.20 -1.48
CA LYS A 113 11.61 6.46 -1.95
C LYS A 113 12.64 5.42 -1.46
N GLN A 114 12.44 4.87 -0.29
CA GLN A 114 13.38 3.91 0.32
C GLN A 114 13.23 2.50 -0.22
N TYR A 115 12.02 2.09 -0.58
CA TYR A 115 11.70 0.69 -0.92
C TYR A 115 11.31 0.47 -2.37
N HIS A 116 11.20 1.54 -3.15
CA HIS A 116 10.84 1.48 -4.56
C HIS A 116 11.93 2.13 -5.41
N ASP A 117 12.29 1.47 -6.51
CA ASP A 117 13.30 1.94 -7.46
C ASP A 117 12.67 2.71 -8.63
N THR A 118 11.34 2.71 -8.73
CA THR A 118 10.60 3.45 -9.74
C THR A 118 9.58 4.40 -9.13
N GLY A 119 9.39 5.52 -9.80
CA GLY A 119 8.42 6.52 -9.40
C GLY A 119 8.82 7.38 -8.20
N ARG A 120 8.17 8.53 -8.09
CA ARG A 120 8.31 9.48 -6.99
C ARG A 120 6.94 9.87 -6.47
N MET A 121 6.69 9.63 -5.19
CA MET A 121 5.45 10.01 -4.54
C MET A 121 5.53 11.45 -4.03
N GLU A 122 4.53 12.25 -4.34
CA GLU A 122 4.46 13.67 -4.00
C GLU A 122 3.10 14.02 -3.42
N LEU A 123 3.08 14.89 -2.41
CA LEU A 123 1.90 15.61 -1.98
C LEU A 123 1.78 16.87 -2.83
N VAL A 124 0.77 16.93 -3.71
CA VAL A 124 0.64 17.98 -4.71
C VAL A 124 -0.11 19.19 -4.17
N GLY A 125 -1.07 18.96 -3.28
CA GLY A 125 -1.87 20.03 -2.71
C GLY A 125 -3.06 19.49 -1.93
N ALA A 126 -3.92 20.42 -1.50
CA ALA A 126 -5.11 20.11 -0.72
C ALA A 126 -6.35 20.87 -1.24
N ARG A 127 -7.54 20.30 -0.99
CA ARG A 127 -8.85 20.95 -1.14
C ARG A 127 -9.44 21.14 0.25
N ARG A 128 -9.44 22.37 0.74
CA ARG A 128 -9.84 22.71 2.11
C ARG A 128 -11.32 22.44 2.37
N GLU A 129 -12.18 22.70 1.38
CA GLU A 129 -13.63 22.56 1.48
C GLU A 129 -14.04 21.11 1.79
N THR A 130 -13.32 20.16 1.23
CA THR A 130 -13.58 18.71 1.38
C THR A 130 -12.61 18.02 2.33
N ASN A 131 -11.70 18.75 2.97
CA ASN A 131 -10.63 18.20 3.83
C ASN A 131 -9.83 17.10 3.11
N THR A 132 -9.44 17.36 1.86
CA THR A 132 -8.85 16.36 0.96
C THR A 132 -7.42 16.72 0.60
N LEU A 133 -6.53 15.73 0.65
CA LEU A 133 -5.16 15.82 0.12
C LEU A 133 -5.10 15.16 -1.25
N VAL A 134 -4.23 15.68 -2.13
CA VAL A 134 -3.96 15.10 -3.44
C VAL A 134 -2.52 14.63 -3.50
N MET A 135 -2.32 13.34 -3.71
CA MET A 135 -1.00 12.73 -3.86
C MET A 135 -0.83 12.16 -5.26
N ARG A 136 0.38 12.24 -5.79
CA ARG A 136 0.77 11.68 -7.10
C ARG A 136 1.96 10.76 -6.98
N LEU A 137 1.96 9.74 -7.83
CA LEU A 137 3.11 8.90 -8.11
C LEU A 137 3.51 9.12 -9.57
N ILE A 138 4.63 9.82 -9.76
CA ILE A 138 5.14 10.25 -11.06
C ILE A 138 6.30 9.35 -11.47
N GLY A 139 6.36 8.94 -12.74
CA GLY A 139 7.44 8.08 -13.24
C GLY A 139 7.34 6.62 -12.82
N PHE A 140 6.21 6.17 -12.32
CA PHE A 140 5.95 4.76 -12.06
C PHE A 140 5.61 4.06 -13.39
N VAL A 141 6.43 3.09 -13.77
CA VAL A 141 6.39 2.49 -15.10
C VAL A 141 5.76 1.09 -15.15
N ILE A 142 5.20 0.63 -14.05
CA ILE A 142 4.64 -0.72 -13.94
C ILE A 142 3.10 -0.64 -13.97
N PRO A 143 2.46 -0.86 -15.14
CA PRO A 143 1.01 -0.73 -15.30
C PRO A 143 0.28 -2.00 -14.85
N ILE A 144 0.24 -2.25 -13.55
CA ILE A 144 -0.48 -3.39 -12.97
C ILE A 144 -1.87 -2.93 -12.54
N GLU A 145 -2.89 -3.63 -13.04
CA GLU A 145 -4.26 -3.45 -12.61
C GLU A 145 -4.40 -3.70 -11.10
N GLY A 146 -5.16 -2.84 -10.42
CA GLY A 146 -5.39 -2.92 -8.97
C GLY A 146 -4.26 -2.36 -8.11
N PHE A 147 -3.09 -2.08 -8.69
CA PHE A 147 -1.97 -1.48 -7.96
C PHE A 147 -2.34 -0.13 -7.32
N VAL A 148 -3.00 0.73 -8.10
CA VAL A 148 -3.32 2.10 -7.66
C VAL A 148 -4.36 2.06 -6.55
N GLU A 149 -5.36 1.20 -6.68
CA GLU A 149 -6.37 0.92 -5.66
C GLU A 149 -5.70 0.39 -4.38
N LEU A 150 -4.80 -0.57 -4.52
CA LEU A 150 -4.06 -1.15 -3.39
C LEU A 150 -3.27 -0.10 -2.61
N GLN A 151 -2.57 0.82 -3.29
CA GLN A 151 -1.83 1.89 -2.61
C GLN A 151 -2.76 2.83 -1.83
N GLY A 152 -3.92 3.16 -2.38
CA GLY A 152 -4.95 3.91 -1.66
C GLY A 152 -5.41 3.18 -0.40
N TYR A 153 -5.74 1.91 -0.53
CA TYR A 153 -6.19 1.07 0.59
C TYR A 153 -5.12 0.86 1.65
N TYR A 154 -3.84 0.79 1.27
CA TYR A 154 -2.75 0.73 2.26
C TYR A 154 -2.77 1.93 3.17
N LEU A 155 -2.84 3.15 2.64
CA LEU A 155 -2.86 4.34 3.48
C LEU A 155 -4.13 4.43 4.33
N GLU A 156 -5.30 3.99 3.82
CA GLU A 156 -6.51 3.89 4.63
C GLU A 156 -6.33 2.94 5.82
N GLU A 157 -5.82 1.74 5.57
CA GLU A 157 -5.68 0.73 6.62
C GLU A 157 -4.58 1.11 7.63
N TYR A 158 -3.45 1.68 7.17
CA TYR A 158 -2.43 2.22 8.06
C TYR A 158 -2.96 3.38 8.91
N GLY A 159 -3.70 4.31 8.29
CA GLY A 159 -4.33 5.43 8.99
C GLY A 159 -5.26 4.96 10.10
N LYS A 160 -6.13 3.99 9.83
CA LYS A 160 -7.04 3.40 10.85
C LYS A 160 -6.28 2.86 12.07
N LEU A 161 -5.14 2.19 11.86
CA LEU A 161 -4.36 1.59 12.95
C LEU A 161 -3.72 2.63 13.87
N ILE A 162 -3.54 3.86 13.40
CA ILE A 162 -2.92 4.96 14.16
C ILE A 162 -3.90 6.09 14.50
N GLY A 163 -5.19 5.90 14.21
CA GLY A 163 -6.23 6.87 14.55
C GLY A 163 -6.41 8.01 13.54
N ILE A 164 -5.85 7.90 12.33
CA ILE A 164 -6.07 8.85 11.22
C ILE A 164 -7.07 8.22 10.26
N GLU A 165 -8.34 8.58 10.38
CA GLU A 165 -9.38 8.09 9.47
C GLU A 165 -9.32 8.85 8.14
N LEU A 166 -9.23 8.10 7.04
CA LEU A 166 -9.24 8.64 5.69
C LEU A 166 -9.87 7.66 4.70
N VAL A 167 -10.34 8.19 3.58
CA VAL A 167 -10.87 7.43 2.44
C VAL A 167 -10.13 7.86 1.19
N SER A 168 -9.61 6.91 0.43
CA SER A 168 -8.91 7.15 -0.81
C SER A 168 -9.85 7.06 -2.02
N ARG A 169 -9.58 7.90 -3.02
CA ARG A 169 -10.18 7.81 -4.34
C ARG A 169 -9.12 7.93 -5.41
N VAL A 170 -9.02 6.94 -6.27
CA VAL A 170 -8.13 6.97 -7.45
C VAL A 170 -8.74 7.90 -8.50
N THR A 171 -8.00 8.95 -8.86
CA THR A 171 -8.41 9.92 -9.90
C THR A 171 -7.69 9.66 -11.22
N ARG A 172 -6.43 9.19 -11.19
CA ARG A 172 -5.61 8.83 -12.36
C ARG A 172 -4.84 7.53 -12.12
N SER A 173 -4.60 6.78 -13.21
CA SER A 173 -3.86 5.51 -13.16
C SER A 173 -3.07 5.26 -14.43
N THR A 174 -1.79 4.92 -14.30
CA THR A 174 -0.95 4.51 -15.43
C THR A 174 -1.46 3.24 -16.10
N ALA A 175 -2.18 2.37 -15.39
CA ALA A 175 -2.88 1.23 -15.98
C ALA A 175 -4.00 1.65 -16.94
N ARG A 176 -4.59 2.84 -16.76
CA ARG A 176 -5.54 3.49 -17.66
C ARG A 176 -4.89 4.43 -18.68
N LYS A 177 -3.56 4.36 -18.81
CA LYS A 177 -2.74 5.20 -19.69
C LYS A 177 -2.68 6.68 -19.29
N ASP A 178 -3.00 7.02 -18.05
CA ASP A 178 -2.72 8.34 -17.52
C ASP A 178 -1.19 8.53 -17.37
N PRO A 179 -0.67 9.77 -17.41
CA PRO A 179 0.77 10.03 -17.33
C PRO A 179 1.37 9.77 -15.93
N PHE A 180 0.54 9.62 -14.91
CA PHE A 180 0.89 9.34 -13.52
C PHE A 180 -0.30 8.71 -12.79
N CYS A 181 -0.04 8.15 -11.60
CA CYS A 181 -1.10 7.76 -10.69
C CYS A 181 -1.43 8.91 -9.73
N GLU A 182 -2.71 9.09 -9.41
CA GLU A 182 -3.16 10.15 -8.50
C GLU A 182 -4.28 9.64 -7.60
N TRP A 183 -4.18 10.04 -6.34
CA TRP A 183 -5.17 9.76 -5.30
C TRP A 183 -5.65 11.05 -4.65
N GLU A 184 -6.92 11.09 -4.34
CA GLU A 184 -7.52 12.00 -3.38
C GLU A 184 -7.74 11.23 -2.07
N TYR A 185 -7.23 11.78 -0.97
CA TYR A 185 -7.43 11.26 0.38
C TYR A 185 -8.30 12.23 1.16
N CYS A 186 -9.57 11.87 1.33
CA CYS A 186 -10.51 12.64 2.15
C CYS A 186 -10.30 12.22 3.62
N LEU A 187 -9.83 13.14 4.46
CA LEU A 187 -9.57 12.90 5.87
C LEU A 187 -10.83 13.21 6.69
N ALA A 188 -11.11 12.39 7.70
CA ALA A 188 -12.09 12.76 8.71
C ALA A 188 -11.72 14.09 9.36
N ARG A 189 -12.72 14.95 9.59
CA ARG A 189 -12.47 16.29 10.15
C ARG A 189 -12.18 16.20 11.64
N THR A 190 -10.96 16.58 11.97
CA THR A 190 -10.47 16.79 13.34
C THR A 190 -9.64 18.07 13.36
N PRO A 191 -9.42 18.72 14.51
CA PRO A 191 -8.54 19.88 14.57
C PRO A 191 -7.16 19.65 13.94
N ALA A 192 -6.57 18.46 14.14
CA ALA A 192 -5.27 18.10 13.58
C ALA A 192 -5.30 17.95 12.04
N THR A 193 -6.30 17.24 11.49
CA THR A 193 -6.41 17.05 10.04
C THR A 193 -6.76 18.34 9.32
N GLU A 194 -7.62 19.17 9.89
CA GLU A 194 -7.98 20.47 9.31
C GLU A 194 -6.78 21.44 9.33
N ALA A 195 -6.03 21.51 10.44
CA ALA A 195 -4.81 22.30 10.52
C ALA A 195 -3.77 21.83 9.49
N TYR A 196 -3.60 20.52 9.33
CA TYR A 196 -2.69 19.96 8.34
C TYR A 196 -3.11 20.32 6.90
N VAL A 197 -4.37 20.10 6.54
CA VAL A 197 -4.90 20.43 5.20
C VAL A 197 -4.73 21.92 4.89
N VAL A 198 -4.91 22.81 5.88
CA VAL A 198 -4.70 24.26 5.72
C VAL A 198 -3.23 24.60 5.48
N SER A 199 -2.28 23.86 6.06
CA SER A 199 -0.84 24.06 5.88
C SER A 199 -0.32 23.68 4.48
N ILE A 200 -1.06 22.85 3.75
CA ILE A 200 -0.71 22.40 2.40
C ILE A 200 -1.18 23.43 1.35
N PRO A 201 -0.42 23.63 0.25
CA PRO A 201 -0.84 24.50 -0.84
C PRO A 201 -2.23 24.12 -1.36
N GLN A 202 -3.10 25.12 -1.49
CA GLN A 202 -4.45 24.91 -1.99
C GLN A 202 -4.42 24.62 -3.48
N MET A 203 -5.09 23.54 -3.89
CA MET A 203 -5.38 23.28 -5.30
C MET A 203 -6.62 24.07 -5.70
N LEU A 204 -6.51 24.79 -6.80
CA LEU A 204 -7.67 25.38 -7.46
C LEU A 204 -8.54 24.27 -8.08
N PRO A 205 -9.86 24.50 -8.17
CA PRO A 205 -10.78 23.55 -8.76
C PRO A 205 -10.43 23.19 -10.20
#